data_54dfd1e223651940fb782e56fb67c5f8
#
_entry.id   54dfd1e223651940fb782e56fb67c5f8
#
_cell.length_a   1.000
_cell.length_b   1.000
_cell.length_c   1.000
_cell.angle_alpha   90.00
_cell.angle_beta   90.00
_cell.angle_gamma   90.00
#
_symmetry.space_group_name_H-M   'P 1'
#
loop_
_entity.id
_entity.type
_entity.pdbx_description
1 polymer ?
#
loop_
_entity_poly.entity_id
_entity_poly.type
_entity_poly.pdbx_seq_one_letter_code
_entity_poly.pdbx_strand_id
1 'polypeptide(L)'
;HLNLHKTFSTPHGGGGPGAGPVGVAAHLASHLPVPKVMEAEDGTLYLADGKCKCPSSPECAGVFGAECGCAPECMCGCQSCGQISGFMGNFGVLLRAFTYILMLGKENVKMVGPLAVLGANYIKESLKDCYKLPIESVCKHEFVFDGLLDQSTGVTTLDIAKRLLDYGFHAPTIYFPLLFPQAIMIEPTETESKETLDGFIEI
;
A
#
# COMPACT_ATOMS: atom_id res chain seq x y z
N HIS A 1 7.90 5.41 2.50
CA HIS A 1 7.22 4.93 1.30
C HIS A 1 5.74 4.67 1.58
N LEU A 2 4.87 5.08 0.69
CA LEU A 2 3.45 4.78 0.72
C LEU A 2 3.09 3.93 -0.51
N ASN A 3 2.38 2.83 -0.29
CA ASN A 3 1.80 2.04 -1.38
C ASN A 3 0.40 2.57 -1.70
N LEU A 4 0.24 3.16 -2.88
CA LEU A 4 -1.06 3.69 -3.30
C LEU A 4 -2.09 2.58 -3.56
N HIS A 5 -1.63 1.36 -3.84
CA HIS A 5 -2.48 0.18 -4.02
C HIS A 5 -2.87 -0.53 -2.70
N LYS A 6 -2.60 0.08 -1.56
CA LYS A 6 -3.03 -0.41 -0.24
C LYS A 6 -4.23 0.42 0.26
N THR A 7 -3.97 1.56 0.88
CA THR A 7 -5.00 2.38 1.49
C THR A 7 -5.79 3.24 0.50
N PHE A 8 -5.27 3.48 -0.71
CA PHE A 8 -5.80 4.48 -1.64
C PHE A 8 -6.57 3.87 -2.84
N SER A 9 -7.39 2.86 -2.56
CA SER A 9 -8.43 2.36 -3.47
C SER A 9 -7.95 1.77 -4.80
N THR A 10 -6.73 1.23 -4.87
CA THR A 10 -6.27 0.51 -6.06
C THR A 10 -6.10 -0.96 -5.75
N PRO A 11 -6.86 -1.87 -6.38
CA PRO A 11 -6.70 -3.31 -6.18
C PRO A 11 -5.39 -3.82 -6.81
N HIS A 12 -4.90 -4.95 -6.34
CA HIS A 12 -3.74 -5.62 -6.95
C HIS A 12 -4.00 -6.10 -8.39
N GLY A 13 -5.25 -6.43 -8.72
CA GLY A 13 -5.73 -6.65 -10.09
C GLY A 13 -4.96 -7.74 -10.86
N GLY A 14 -4.42 -8.74 -10.19
CA GLY A 14 -3.58 -9.77 -10.81
C GLY A 14 -2.11 -9.40 -10.90
N GLY A 15 -1.71 -8.25 -10.37
CA GLY A 15 -0.32 -7.78 -10.27
C GLY A 15 -0.05 -6.45 -10.95
N GLY A 16 1.13 -5.88 -10.73
CA GLY A 16 1.63 -4.71 -11.42
C GLY A 16 1.13 -3.33 -10.96
N PRO A 17 0.43 -3.16 -9.80
CA PRO A 17 -0.10 -1.85 -9.40
C PRO A 17 0.92 -0.98 -8.65
N GLY A 18 2.16 -1.41 -8.53
CA GLY A 18 3.17 -0.76 -7.70
C GLY A 18 3.40 0.69 -8.10
N ALA A 19 3.02 1.61 -7.23
CA ALA A 19 3.31 3.02 -7.32
C ALA A 19 3.18 3.64 -5.93
N GLY A 20 3.97 4.68 -5.65
CA GLY A 20 3.88 5.38 -4.39
C GLY A 20 5.01 6.37 -4.17
N PRO A 21 4.74 7.45 -3.44
CA PRO A 21 5.75 8.44 -3.10
C PRO A 21 6.77 7.87 -2.11
N VAL A 22 7.98 8.35 -2.22
CA VAL A 22 9.09 8.06 -1.29
C VAL A 22 9.53 9.37 -0.66
N GLY A 23 9.45 9.43 0.66
CA GLY A 23 10.03 10.52 1.44
C GLY A 23 11.30 10.04 2.14
N VAL A 24 12.32 10.88 2.19
CA VAL A 24 13.59 10.61 2.86
C VAL A 24 13.98 11.77 3.76
N ALA A 25 14.85 11.52 4.74
CA ALA A 25 15.49 12.58 5.51
C ALA A 25 16.36 13.45 4.59
N ALA A 26 16.51 14.75 4.93
CA ALA A 26 17.17 15.73 4.08
C ALA A 26 18.56 15.28 3.57
N HIS A 27 19.36 14.67 4.44
CA HIS A 27 20.71 14.18 4.07
C HIS A 27 20.72 13.05 3.03
N LEU A 28 19.58 12.41 2.77
CA LEU A 28 19.42 11.36 1.75
C LEU A 28 18.79 11.87 0.44
N ALA A 29 18.36 13.13 0.39
CA ALA A 29 17.64 13.67 -0.76
C ALA A 29 18.45 13.65 -2.07
N SER A 30 19.78 13.78 -1.97
CA SER A 30 20.69 13.71 -3.13
C SER A 30 20.80 12.29 -3.71
N HIS A 31 20.50 11.25 -2.92
CA HIS A 31 20.56 9.85 -3.35
C HIS A 31 19.29 9.34 -4.01
N LEU A 32 18.21 10.13 -3.99
CA LEU A 32 16.95 9.72 -4.65
C LEU A 32 17.15 9.51 -6.15
N PRO A 33 16.35 8.61 -6.76
CA PRO A 33 16.38 8.38 -8.19
C PRO A 33 16.14 9.65 -9.02
N VAL A 34 16.62 9.65 -10.24
CA VAL A 34 16.39 10.69 -11.24
C VAL A 34 15.65 10.07 -12.44
N PRO A 35 14.92 10.87 -13.26
CA PRO A 35 14.66 12.30 -13.10
C PRO A 35 13.70 12.60 -11.94
N LYS A 36 13.76 13.83 -11.42
CA LYS A 36 12.84 14.35 -10.40
C LYS A 36 11.91 15.39 -11.02
N VAL A 37 10.65 15.41 -10.58
CA VAL A 37 9.75 16.51 -10.91
C VAL A 37 10.11 17.69 -10.00
N MET A 38 10.42 18.81 -10.57
CA MET A 38 10.76 20.05 -9.89
C MET A 38 9.79 21.16 -10.33
N GLU A 39 9.61 22.14 -9.47
CA GLU A 39 8.80 23.32 -9.75
C GLU A 39 9.73 24.54 -9.88
N ALA A 40 9.58 25.29 -10.98
CA ALA A 40 10.26 26.54 -11.18
C ALA A 40 9.57 27.68 -10.41
N GLU A 41 10.22 28.84 -10.31
CA GLU A 41 9.68 30.02 -9.61
C GLU A 41 8.35 30.54 -10.20
N ASP A 42 8.09 30.29 -11.47
CA ASP A 42 6.86 30.63 -12.17
C ASP A 42 5.75 29.58 -12.01
N GLY A 43 5.97 28.51 -11.23
CA GLY A 43 5.05 27.39 -11.04
C GLY A 43 5.09 26.34 -12.14
N THR A 44 5.97 26.47 -13.13
CA THR A 44 6.12 25.49 -14.22
C THR A 44 6.79 24.22 -13.68
N LEU A 45 6.19 23.06 -13.96
CA LEU A 45 6.79 21.77 -13.61
C LEU A 45 7.73 21.29 -14.72
N TYR A 46 8.90 20.81 -14.32
CA TYR A 46 9.89 20.25 -15.24
C TYR A 46 10.57 19.00 -14.66
N LEU A 47 11.18 18.20 -15.53
CA LEU A 47 11.96 17.04 -15.14
C LEU A 47 13.44 17.42 -15.02
N ALA A 48 13.98 17.31 -13.81
CA ALA A 48 15.41 17.47 -13.56
C ALA A 48 16.09 16.09 -13.77
N ASP A 49 16.96 16.01 -14.78
CA ASP A 49 17.65 14.79 -15.20
C ASP A 49 18.81 14.36 -14.26
N GLY A 50 19.06 15.13 -13.23
CA GLY A 50 20.13 14.87 -12.25
C GLY A 50 21.54 15.10 -12.75
N LYS A 51 21.72 15.58 -13.98
CA LYS A 51 23.05 15.95 -14.48
C LYS A 51 23.57 17.15 -13.72
N CYS A 52 24.78 17.02 -13.23
CA CYS A 52 25.46 18.12 -12.54
C CYS A 52 25.72 19.27 -13.54
N LYS A 53 25.16 20.43 -13.21
CA LYS A 53 25.45 21.70 -13.90
C LYS A 53 26.33 22.59 -13.03
N CYS A 54 27.09 22.00 -12.14
CA CYS A 54 27.91 22.75 -11.18
C CYS A 54 29.04 23.48 -11.93
N PRO A 55 29.11 24.84 -11.88
CA PRO A 55 30.15 25.57 -12.56
C PRO A 55 31.56 25.26 -12.06
N SER A 56 31.66 24.73 -10.83
CA SER A 56 32.91 24.45 -10.14
C SER A 56 33.53 23.10 -10.49
N SER A 57 32.84 22.23 -11.27
CA SER A 57 33.37 20.92 -11.66
C SER A 57 32.88 20.51 -13.06
N PRO A 58 33.58 20.94 -14.10
CA PRO A 58 33.26 20.53 -15.48
C PRO A 58 33.35 19.01 -15.69
N GLU A 59 34.07 18.31 -14.84
CA GLU A 59 34.27 16.86 -14.90
C GLU A 59 33.06 16.04 -14.44
N CYS A 60 32.11 16.66 -13.75
CA CYS A 60 30.87 16.01 -13.32
C CYS A 60 29.79 15.93 -14.44
N ALA A 61 30.05 16.45 -15.60
CA ALA A 61 29.09 16.50 -16.70
C ALA A 61 28.80 15.08 -17.24
N GLY A 62 27.78 14.41 -16.64
CA GLY A 62 27.25 13.16 -17.18
C GLY A 62 27.63 11.87 -16.45
N VAL A 63 28.32 11.93 -15.32
CA VAL A 63 28.68 10.73 -14.54
C VAL A 63 27.76 10.59 -13.35
N PHE A 64 26.96 9.51 -13.30
CA PHE A 64 26.22 9.11 -12.12
C PHE A 64 27.15 8.31 -11.17
N GLY A 65 27.12 8.62 -9.89
CA GLY A 65 27.63 7.72 -8.85
C GLY A 65 29.12 7.77 -8.53
N ALA A 66 29.89 8.72 -9.00
CA ALA A 66 31.29 8.84 -8.61
C ALA A 66 31.60 10.20 -7.98
N GLU A 67 32.44 10.21 -7.01
CA GLU A 67 33.24 11.28 -6.40
C GLU A 67 33.02 12.70 -6.94
N CYS A 68 31.76 13.15 -7.00
CA CYS A 68 31.47 14.54 -7.32
C CYS A 68 31.89 15.38 -6.10
N GLY A 69 32.82 16.30 -6.30
CA GLY A 69 33.21 17.28 -5.29
C GLY A 69 32.16 18.34 -4.96
N CYS A 70 30.91 18.08 -5.29
CA CYS A 70 29.80 18.96 -4.94
C CYS A 70 29.55 19.00 -3.44
N ALA A 71 29.21 20.17 -2.92
CA ALA A 71 28.81 20.33 -1.52
C ALA A 71 27.64 19.41 -1.19
N PRO A 72 27.50 18.93 0.07
CA PRO A 72 26.40 18.06 0.50
C PRO A 72 25.01 18.63 0.23
N GLU A 73 24.88 19.93 0.12
CA GLU A 73 23.65 20.65 -0.15
C GLU A 73 23.31 20.73 -1.66
N CYS A 74 24.20 20.25 -2.53
CA CYS A 74 23.97 20.25 -3.96
C CYS A 74 22.90 19.23 -4.37
N MET A 75 21.74 19.70 -4.78
CA MET A 75 20.64 18.86 -5.25
C MET A 75 20.83 18.36 -6.70
N CYS A 76 22.04 18.39 -7.22
CA CYS A 76 22.35 18.08 -8.62
C CYS A 76 22.15 16.61 -9.02
N GLY A 77 21.81 15.71 -8.09
CA GLY A 77 21.58 14.30 -8.40
C GLY A 77 22.84 13.50 -8.77
N CYS A 78 24.04 14.07 -8.67
CA CYS A 78 25.28 13.34 -8.94
C CYS A 78 25.54 12.20 -7.94
N GLN A 79 24.93 12.25 -6.75
CA GLN A 79 24.94 11.17 -5.76
C GLN A 79 23.74 10.22 -5.93
N SER A 80 22.86 10.46 -6.91
CA SER A 80 21.69 9.64 -7.17
C SER A 80 22.09 8.22 -7.56
N CYS A 81 21.23 7.26 -7.20
CA CYS A 81 21.35 5.89 -7.71
C CYS A 81 21.02 5.76 -9.22
N GLY A 82 20.73 6.88 -9.89
CA GLY A 82 20.38 6.93 -11.29
C GLY A 82 18.88 6.72 -11.57
N GLN A 83 18.55 6.44 -12.81
CA GLN A 83 17.20 6.17 -13.24
C GLN A 83 16.85 4.70 -12.98
N ILE A 84 15.84 4.44 -12.14
CA ILE A 84 15.41 3.08 -11.77
C ILE A 84 14.17 2.62 -12.53
N SER A 85 13.47 3.54 -13.23
CA SER A 85 12.27 3.24 -14.01
C SER A 85 12.20 4.16 -15.23
N GLY A 86 11.59 3.66 -16.30
CA GLY A 86 11.34 4.43 -17.52
C GLY A 86 10.19 5.44 -17.42
N PHE A 87 9.46 5.46 -16.30
CA PHE A 87 8.29 6.33 -16.07
C PHE A 87 8.19 6.73 -14.61
N MET A 88 7.38 7.76 -14.34
CA MET A 88 7.23 8.38 -13.02
C MET A 88 6.10 7.76 -12.17
N GLY A 89 5.94 6.45 -12.23
CA GLY A 89 4.90 5.70 -11.55
C GLY A 89 3.74 5.31 -12.49
N ASN A 90 2.87 4.44 -12.01
CA ASN A 90 1.71 3.99 -12.77
C ASN A 90 0.63 5.07 -12.77
N PHE A 91 0.40 5.71 -13.91
CA PHE A 91 -0.55 6.82 -14.04
C PHE A 91 -1.96 6.45 -13.56
N GLY A 92 -2.48 5.28 -13.94
CA GLY A 92 -3.81 4.84 -13.51
C GLY A 92 -3.94 4.69 -12.00
N VAL A 93 -2.90 4.20 -11.32
CA VAL A 93 -2.84 4.08 -9.86
C VAL A 93 -2.78 5.45 -9.20
N LEU A 94 -1.97 6.36 -9.74
CA LEU A 94 -1.87 7.74 -9.26
C LEU A 94 -3.21 8.47 -9.38
N LEU A 95 -3.89 8.34 -10.53
CA LEU A 95 -5.18 8.97 -10.78
C LEU A 95 -6.27 8.43 -9.84
N ARG A 96 -6.32 7.13 -9.61
CA ARG A 96 -7.25 6.52 -8.65
C ARG A 96 -7.02 7.04 -7.23
N ALA A 97 -5.78 7.03 -6.77
CA ALA A 97 -5.43 7.54 -5.44
C ALA A 97 -5.80 9.03 -5.29
N PHE A 98 -5.51 9.82 -6.31
CA PHE A 98 -5.87 11.25 -6.33
C PHE A 98 -7.38 11.45 -6.23
N THR A 99 -8.16 10.74 -7.06
CA THR A 99 -9.62 10.83 -7.04
C THR A 99 -10.20 10.39 -5.69
N TYR A 100 -9.70 9.29 -5.14
CA TYR A 100 -10.11 8.78 -3.84
C TYR A 100 -9.87 9.82 -2.71
N ILE A 101 -8.69 10.42 -2.68
CA ILE A 101 -8.36 11.47 -1.68
C ILE A 101 -9.26 12.70 -1.85
N LEU A 102 -9.54 13.11 -3.11
CA LEU A 102 -10.46 14.22 -3.37
C LEU A 102 -11.89 13.93 -2.92
N MET A 103 -12.39 12.70 -3.15
CA MET A 103 -13.73 12.29 -2.74
C MET A 103 -13.87 12.28 -1.21
N LEU A 104 -12.88 11.80 -0.49
CA LEU A 104 -12.89 11.79 0.97
C LEU A 104 -12.73 13.18 1.58
N GLY A 105 -11.90 14.01 0.96
CA GLY A 105 -11.52 15.30 1.49
C GLY A 105 -10.60 15.21 2.71
N LYS A 106 -10.10 16.35 3.12
CA LYS A 106 -9.09 16.48 4.18
C LYS A 106 -9.51 15.83 5.52
N GLU A 107 -10.79 15.94 5.87
CA GLU A 107 -11.26 15.46 7.17
C GLU A 107 -11.48 13.95 7.19
N ASN A 108 -12.02 13.38 6.11
CA ASN A 108 -12.35 11.95 6.10
C ASN A 108 -11.15 11.06 5.78
N VAL A 109 -10.13 11.54 5.06
CA VAL A 109 -8.95 10.73 4.75
C VAL A 109 -8.23 10.21 6.01
N LYS A 110 -8.27 10.95 7.10
CA LYS A 110 -7.69 10.53 8.39
C LYS A 110 -8.53 9.48 9.12
N MET A 111 -9.79 9.27 8.72
CA MET A 111 -10.68 8.26 9.28
C MET A 111 -10.53 6.88 8.64
N VAL A 112 -9.88 6.79 7.48
CA VAL A 112 -9.67 5.53 6.73
C VAL A 112 -9.05 4.45 7.61
N GLY A 113 -7.94 4.74 8.26
CA GLY A 113 -7.27 3.78 9.15
C GLY A 113 -8.12 3.37 10.35
N PRO A 114 -8.66 4.31 11.15
CA PRO A 114 -9.54 3.99 12.28
C PRO A 114 -10.75 3.14 11.90
N LEU A 115 -11.43 3.44 10.79
CA LEU A 115 -12.59 2.68 10.33
C LEU A 115 -12.21 1.25 9.88
N ALA A 116 -11.11 1.09 9.15
CA ALA A 116 -10.60 -0.23 8.78
C ALA A 116 -10.25 -1.07 10.02
N VAL A 117 -9.61 -0.49 11.01
CA VAL A 117 -9.29 -1.15 12.29
C VAL A 117 -10.57 -1.55 13.04
N LEU A 118 -11.55 -0.67 13.10
CA LEU A 118 -12.83 -0.94 13.75
C LEU A 118 -13.55 -2.11 13.07
N GLY A 119 -13.68 -2.08 11.74
CA GLY A 119 -14.34 -3.13 10.97
C GLY A 119 -13.66 -4.49 11.12
N ALA A 120 -12.34 -4.55 11.08
CA ALA A 120 -11.60 -5.79 11.27
C ALA A 120 -11.83 -6.40 12.65
N ASN A 121 -11.72 -5.60 13.71
CA ASN A 121 -11.97 -6.09 15.08
C ASN A 121 -13.45 -6.45 15.29
N TYR A 122 -14.38 -5.75 14.66
CA TYR A 122 -15.80 -6.06 14.73
C TYR A 122 -16.11 -7.47 14.19
N ILE A 123 -15.63 -7.79 12.99
CA ILE A 123 -15.81 -9.15 12.42
C ILE A 123 -15.08 -10.19 13.27
N LYS A 124 -13.82 -9.92 13.65
CA LYS A 124 -13.01 -10.83 14.45
C LYS A 124 -13.72 -11.24 15.73
N GLU A 125 -14.20 -10.29 16.50
CA GLU A 125 -14.88 -10.54 17.77
C GLU A 125 -16.23 -11.25 17.59
N SER A 126 -16.94 -10.96 16.49
CA SER A 126 -18.22 -11.59 16.18
C SER A 126 -18.08 -13.07 15.79
N LEU A 127 -16.97 -13.46 15.19
CA LEU A 127 -16.77 -14.81 14.65
C LEU A 127 -15.81 -15.69 15.47
N LYS A 128 -15.18 -15.17 16.52
CA LYS A 128 -14.18 -15.91 17.32
C LYS A 128 -14.70 -17.20 17.96
N ASP A 129 -16.00 -17.30 18.18
CA ASP A 129 -16.63 -18.49 18.77
C ASP A 129 -16.97 -19.57 17.73
N CYS A 130 -16.83 -19.26 16.44
CA CYS A 130 -17.01 -20.18 15.31
C CYS A 130 -15.70 -20.65 14.69
N TYR A 131 -14.70 -19.79 14.72
CA TYR A 131 -13.41 -20.00 14.08
C TYR A 131 -12.27 -20.02 15.10
N LYS A 132 -11.25 -20.82 14.82
CA LYS A 132 -10.03 -20.82 15.60
C LYS A 132 -9.27 -19.51 15.39
N LEU A 133 -9.13 -18.72 16.45
CA LEU A 133 -8.44 -17.43 16.46
C LEU A 133 -7.05 -17.58 17.12
N PRO A 134 -5.96 -17.69 16.32
CA PRO A 134 -4.63 -17.92 16.86
C PRO A 134 -4.05 -16.72 17.63
N ILE A 135 -4.50 -15.49 17.27
CA ILE A 135 -4.03 -14.24 17.84
C ILE A 135 -5.24 -13.45 18.36
N GLU A 136 -5.43 -13.44 19.67
CA GLU A 136 -6.59 -12.83 20.31
C GLU A 136 -6.48 -11.33 20.49
N SER A 137 -5.25 -10.78 20.48
CA SER A 137 -5.02 -9.34 20.67
C SER A 137 -5.75 -8.49 19.63
N VAL A 138 -6.00 -7.22 19.95
CA VAL A 138 -6.56 -6.26 19.01
C VAL A 138 -5.71 -6.21 17.75
N CYS A 139 -6.34 -6.44 16.60
CA CYS A 139 -5.68 -6.37 15.30
C CYS A 139 -5.71 -4.94 14.74
N LYS A 140 -4.91 -4.68 13.71
CA LYS A 140 -5.01 -3.48 12.90
C LYS A 140 -6.16 -3.64 11.90
N HIS A 141 -5.88 -3.58 10.61
CA HIS A 141 -6.89 -3.60 9.54
C HIS A 141 -7.21 -5.02 9.02
N GLU A 142 -6.48 -6.01 9.46
CA GLU A 142 -6.64 -7.42 9.05
C GLU A 142 -6.36 -8.37 10.21
N PHE A 143 -6.91 -9.57 10.10
CA PHE A 143 -6.67 -10.65 11.06
C PHE A 143 -6.78 -12.01 10.37
N VAL A 144 -6.37 -13.06 11.06
CA VAL A 144 -6.33 -14.44 10.51
C VAL A 144 -7.07 -15.38 11.44
N PHE A 145 -7.98 -16.18 10.89
CA PHE A 145 -8.48 -17.41 11.50
C PHE A 145 -7.74 -18.63 10.94
N ASP A 146 -7.64 -19.71 11.73
CA ASP A 146 -7.05 -20.99 11.34
C ASP A 146 -8.14 -22.06 11.22
N GLY A 147 -9.10 -21.86 10.31
CA GLY A 147 -10.23 -22.75 10.07
C GLY A 147 -11.31 -22.68 11.15
N LEU A 148 -12.25 -23.62 11.10
CA LEU A 148 -13.32 -23.75 12.09
C LEU A 148 -12.79 -24.24 13.43
N LEU A 149 -13.47 -23.87 14.52
CA LEU A 149 -13.21 -24.46 15.84
C LEU A 149 -13.51 -25.96 15.84
N ASP A 150 -14.67 -26.36 15.27
CA ASP A 150 -15.02 -27.76 15.12
C ASP A 150 -14.45 -28.34 13.81
N GLN A 151 -13.28 -28.94 13.92
CA GLN A 151 -12.61 -29.59 12.79
C GLN A 151 -13.19 -30.98 12.45
N SER A 152 -14.10 -31.52 13.24
CA SER A 152 -14.71 -32.82 12.99
C SER A 152 -15.64 -32.80 11.77
N THR A 153 -16.08 -31.64 11.37
CA THR A 153 -16.92 -31.42 10.17
C THR A 153 -16.22 -31.78 8.86
N GLY A 154 -14.88 -31.80 8.83
CA GLY A 154 -14.09 -31.97 7.62
C GLY A 154 -14.14 -30.76 6.66
N VAL A 155 -14.80 -29.67 7.04
CA VAL A 155 -14.88 -28.44 6.23
C VAL A 155 -13.54 -27.73 6.23
N THR A 156 -13.03 -27.45 5.05
CA THR A 156 -11.76 -26.75 4.86
C THR A 156 -11.98 -25.26 4.61
N THR A 157 -10.93 -24.49 4.77
CA THR A 157 -10.90 -23.05 4.41
C THR A 157 -11.31 -22.81 2.95
N LEU A 158 -10.96 -23.72 2.03
CA LEU A 158 -11.37 -23.61 0.63
C LEU A 158 -12.90 -23.76 0.47
N ASP A 159 -13.54 -24.62 1.25
CA ASP A 159 -14.98 -24.81 1.21
C ASP A 159 -15.70 -23.55 1.70
N ILE A 160 -15.18 -22.94 2.78
CA ILE A 160 -15.68 -21.67 3.30
C ILE A 160 -15.56 -20.56 2.24
N ALA A 161 -14.40 -20.43 1.61
CA ALA A 161 -14.17 -19.43 0.57
C ALA A 161 -15.14 -19.58 -0.61
N LYS A 162 -15.36 -20.81 -1.09
CA LYS A 162 -16.33 -21.11 -2.15
C LYS A 162 -17.76 -20.77 -1.71
N ARG A 163 -18.11 -21.10 -0.47
CA ARG A 163 -19.44 -20.82 0.05
C ARG A 163 -19.74 -19.34 0.17
N LEU A 164 -18.75 -18.53 0.56
CA LEU A 164 -18.87 -17.07 0.54
C LEU A 164 -19.18 -16.53 -0.87
N LEU A 165 -18.55 -17.10 -1.91
CA LEU A 165 -18.84 -16.73 -3.30
C LEU A 165 -20.29 -17.08 -3.69
N ASP A 166 -20.84 -18.21 -3.22
CA ASP A 166 -22.23 -18.60 -3.46
C ASP A 166 -23.21 -17.57 -2.89
N TYR A 167 -22.84 -16.92 -1.80
CA TYR A 167 -23.63 -15.85 -1.18
C TYR A 167 -23.32 -14.45 -1.75
N GLY A 168 -22.45 -14.35 -2.75
CA GLY A 168 -22.14 -13.10 -3.43
C GLY A 168 -21.09 -12.23 -2.70
N PHE A 169 -20.41 -12.77 -1.69
CA PHE A 169 -19.31 -12.09 -1.03
C PHE A 169 -17.97 -12.42 -1.68
N HIS A 170 -17.06 -11.46 -1.66
CA HIS A 170 -15.68 -11.70 -2.07
C HIS A 170 -15.01 -12.64 -1.08
N ALA A 171 -14.44 -13.73 -1.58
CA ALA A 171 -13.72 -14.67 -0.73
C ALA A 171 -12.43 -14.02 -0.19
N PRO A 172 -12.16 -14.12 1.12
CA PRO A 172 -10.91 -13.66 1.70
C PRO A 172 -9.69 -14.41 1.15
N THR A 173 -8.50 -13.89 1.41
CA THR A 173 -7.26 -14.60 1.14
C THR A 173 -7.18 -15.85 2.02
N ILE A 174 -6.95 -17.01 1.40
CA ILE A 174 -6.86 -18.30 2.10
C ILE A 174 -5.46 -18.91 1.98
N TYR A 175 -5.12 -19.80 2.92
CA TYR A 175 -3.82 -20.47 3.02
C TYR A 175 -2.62 -19.50 3.10
N PHE A 176 -2.87 -18.31 3.57
CA PHE A 176 -1.87 -17.28 3.84
C PHE A 176 -2.24 -16.50 5.10
N PRO A 177 -1.28 -16.24 6.01
CA PRO A 177 0.13 -16.62 5.96
C PRO A 177 0.35 -18.13 6.16
N LEU A 178 1.44 -18.67 5.62
CA LEU A 178 1.79 -20.10 5.70
C LEU A 178 2.03 -20.60 7.14
N LEU A 179 1.95 -19.72 8.11
CA LEU A 179 2.08 -20.02 9.54
C LEU A 179 0.90 -20.87 10.06
N PHE A 180 -0.26 -20.75 9.44
CA PHE A 180 -1.50 -21.43 9.83
C PHE A 180 -2.03 -22.29 8.68
N PRO A 181 -2.20 -23.62 8.89
CA PRO A 181 -2.57 -24.54 7.81
C PRO A 181 -3.93 -24.26 7.17
N GLN A 182 -4.88 -23.72 7.94
CA GLN A 182 -6.23 -23.38 7.47
C GLN A 182 -6.46 -21.85 7.51
N ALA A 183 -5.43 -21.07 7.19
CA ALA A 183 -5.51 -19.63 7.26
C ALA A 183 -6.63 -19.05 6.39
N ILE A 184 -7.42 -18.16 6.99
CA ILE A 184 -8.36 -17.24 6.34
C ILE A 184 -8.00 -15.85 6.81
N MET A 185 -7.52 -15.00 5.91
CA MET A 185 -7.13 -13.63 6.23
C MET A 185 -8.22 -12.66 5.78
N ILE A 186 -8.86 -12.02 6.75
CA ILE A 186 -9.99 -11.13 6.52
C ILE A 186 -9.54 -9.68 6.71
N GLU A 187 -9.79 -8.87 5.70
CA GLU A 187 -9.47 -7.44 5.65
C GLU A 187 -10.70 -6.67 5.14
N PRO A 188 -11.61 -6.27 6.02
CA PRO A 188 -12.66 -5.35 5.63
C PRO A 188 -12.04 -3.96 5.44
N THR A 189 -12.39 -3.29 4.35
CA THR A 189 -11.91 -1.94 4.09
C THR A 189 -12.81 -0.91 4.79
N GLU A 190 -12.35 0.33 4.86
CA GLU A 190 -13.13 1.45 5.38
C GLU A 190 -14.37 1.78 4.54
N THR A 191 -14.45 1.24 3.32
CA THR A 191 -15.58 1.44 2.42
C THR A 191 -16.77 0.55 2.74
N GLU A 192 -16.58 -0.48 3.58
CA GLU A 192 -17.65 -1.39 3.97
C GLU A 192 -18.56 -0.74 5.00
N SER A 193 -19.87 -0.77 4.73
CA SER A 193 -20.87 -0.32 5.71
C SER A 193 -21.04 -1.34 6.83
N LYS A 194 -21.56 -0.90 7.97
CA LYS A 194 -21.91 -1.83 9.07
C LYS A 194 -22.88 -2.93 8.58
N GLU A 195 -23.80 -2.58 7.72
CA GLU A 195 -24.78 -3.49 7.11
C GLU A 195 -24.10 -4.60 6.28
N THR A 196 -23.07 -4.23 5.51
CA THR A 196 -22.25 -5.20 4.76
C THR A 196 -21.47 -6.12 5.71
N LEU A 197 -20.88 -5.56 6.78
CA LEU A 197 -20.15 -6.34 7.78
C LEU A 197 -21.08 -7.30 8.52
N ASP A 198 -22.27 -6.85 8.91
CA ASP A 198 -23.29 -7.70 9.56
C ASP A 198 -23.72 -8.85 8.64
N GLY A 199 -24.00 -8.57 7.36
CA GLY A 199 -24.32 -9.58 6.37
C GLY A 199 -23.20 -10.61 6.17
N PHE A 200 -21.94 -10.17 6.17
CA PHE A 200 -20.79 -11.09 6.10
C PHE A 200 -20.71 -12.00 7.34
N ILE A 201 -20.98 -11.45 8.51
CA ILE A 201 -20.96 -12.21 9.78
C ILE A 201 -22.09 -13.23 9.82
N GLU A 202 -23.28 -12.89 9.33
CA GLU A 202 -24.47 -13.76 9.34
C GLU A 202 -24.30 -15.00 8.44
N ILE A 203 -23.64 -14.85 7.32
CA ILE A 203 -23.39 -15.93 6.33
C ILE A 203 -22.27 -16.87 6.79
#